data_fbe534c0fbac94d0302f30e68ba77ef6
#
_entry.id   fbe534c0fbac94d0302f30e68ba77ef6
#
_cell.length_a   1.000
_cell.length_b   1.000
_cell.length_c   1.000
_cell.angle_alpha   90.00
_cell.angle_beta   90.00
_cell.angle_gamma   90.00
#
_symmetry.space_group_name_H-M   'P 1'
#
loop_
_entity.id
_entity.type
_entity.pdbx_description
1 polymer ?
#
loop_
_entity_poly.entity_id
_entity_poly.type
_entity_poly.pdbx_seq_one_letter_code
_entity_poly.pdbx_strand_id
1 'polypeptide(L)'
;MTQQQNKTPKPLQPQFTQHGMTAMLVACAMLGSPVVWAVDPSVKELRIGFQKSSINLAIAKQQQLYEKEFPNAKISWNEFPAGPQILEALAVGSIDVGVTGDTPPVYAQAANKPLYYIAYEAAKPLASAILVPKDSKLTQLSQLKGKRIALQKGSSAHYLLVQAVRKAGLQWSDIQPIWLTPADARAAFQKGAVDAWAIWDPYFASAQIEDQARVLASGKGLSPNYTFYLASPNFVKQHPQAVTGFIQQINLADQWVQTHQKETAQSIAQSTGLKPNISTVFIQRRPKPSFAAPLNAKVIADQQQLANRFAELNIIPKPINIKLAVWTGK
;
A
#
# COMPACT_ATOMS: atom_id res chain seq x y z
N MET A 1 50.86 56.34 65.43
CA MET A 1 50.75 55.63 64.21
C MET A 1 49.31 55.13 64.13
N THR A 2 48.57 55.70 63.26
CA THR A 2 47.12 55.90 63.36
C THR A 2 46.35 54.75 62.73
N GLN A 3 45.46 54.11 63.47
CA GLN A 3 44.46 53.18 62.95
C GLN A 3 43.30 53.97 62.38
N GLN A 4 42.97 53.76 61.15
CA GLN A 4 41.69 54.18 60.53
C GLN A 4 40.71 53.04 60.55
N GLN A 5 39.59 53.25 61.27
CA GLN A 5 38.41 52.34 61.31
C GLN A 5 37.57 52.55 60.04
N ASN A 6 37.32 51.51 59.36
CA ASN A 6 36.43 51.47 58.19
C ASN A 6 34.99 51.12 58.64
N LYS A 7 34.05 52.08 58.52
CA LYS A 7 32.65 51.94 58.81
C LYS A 7 31.91 51.47 57.58
N THR A 8 31.29 50.28 57.62
CA THR A 8 30.36 49.79 56.65
C THR A 8 28.97 50.44 56.77
N PRO A 9 28.32 50.84 55.68
CA PRO A 9 26.97 51.40 55.72
C PRO A 9 25.89 50.32 55.80
N LYS A 10 24.84 50.62 56.59
CA LYS A 10 23.61 49.80 56.74
C LYS A 10 22.80 49.83 55.46
N PRO A 11 22.10 48.69 55.07
CA PRO A 11 21.14 48.69 53.98
C PRO A 11 19.83 49.34 54.36
N LEU A 12 19.30 50.17 53.45
CA LEU A 12 17.97 50.79 53.49
C LEU A 12 16.89 49.70 53.16
N GLN A 13 15.90 49.67 54.06
CA GLN A 13 14.65 48.86 53.76
C GLN A 13 13.70 49.70 52.91
N PRO A 14 13.10 49.19 51.86
CA PRO A 14 12.01 49.88 51.18
C PRO A 14 10.67 49.57 51.87
N GLN A 15 9.96 50.67 52.24
CA GLN A 15 8.57 50.62 52.68
C GLN A 15 7.65 50.32 51.49
N PHE A 16 6.94 49.22 51.53
CA PHE A 16 5.86 48.92 50.59
C PHE A 16 4.55 49.50 51.06
N THR A 17 4.08 50.53 50.39
CA THR A 17 2.68 51.01 50.50
C THR A 17 1.73 50.03 49.79
N GLN A 18 0.75 49.54 50.54
CA GLN A 18 -0.38 48.77 50.00
C GLN A 18 -1.27 49.69 49.17
N HIS A 19 -1.29 49.48 47.84
CA HIS A 19 -2.41 49.92 47.02
C HIS A 19 -2.86 48.69 46.22
N GLY A 20 -4.12 48.33 46.44
CA GLY A 20 -4.75 47.20 45.80
C GLY A 20 -4.86 47.33 44.28
N MET A 21 -4.43 46.32 43.61
CA MET A 21 -4.82 46.05 42.22
C MET A 21 -5.12 44.55 42.10
N THR A 22 -6.39 44.26 42.04
CA THR A 22 -6.93 42.93 41.74
C THR A 22 -6.58 42.63 40.29
N ALA A 23 -5.44 41.97 40.07
CA ALA A 23 -5.12 41.42 38.74
C ALA A 23 -5.89 40.11 38.53
N MET A 24 -6.93 40.19 37.72
CA MET A 24 -7.72 39.05 37.23
C MET A 24 -6.88 38.27 36.25
N LEU A 25 -6.22 37.21 36.71
CA LEU A 25 -5.55 36.21 35.85
C LEU A 25 -6.63 35.42 35.11
N VAL A 26 -6.95 35.87 33.90
CA VAL A 26 -7.67 35.05 32.92
C VAL A 26 -6.63 34.05 32.37
N ALA A 27 -6.55 32.88 33.01
CA ALA A 27 -5.88 31.72 32.47
C ALA A 27 -6.73 31.23 31.31
N CYS A 28 -6.38 31.62 30.07
CA CYS A 28 -6.82 30.93 28.86
C CYS A 28 -6.24 29.51 28.87
N ALA A 29 -6.93 28.60 29.56
CA ALA A 29 -6.76 27.17 29.34
C ALA A 29 -7.22 26.89 27.91
N MET A 30 -6.30 26.91 26.96
CA MET A 30 -6.50 26.24 25.66
C MET A 30 -6.60 24.74 25.95
N LEU A 31 -7.80 24.31 26.30
CA LEU A 31 -8.20 22.92 26.25
C LEU A 31 -8.18 22.56 24.76
N GLY A 32 -7.02 22.11 24.29
CA GLY A 32 -6.94 21.34 23.06
C GLY A 32 -7.82 20.11 23.29
N SER A 33 -9.09 20.21 22.93
CA SER A 33 -9.99 19.04 22.91
C SER A 33 -9.30 18.00 22.05
N PRO A 34 -9.02 16.78 22.54
CA PRO A 34 -8.60 15.72 21.67
C PRO A 34 -9.70 15.59 20.63
N VAL A 35 -9.36 15.65 19.36
CA VAL A 35 -10.26 15.32 18.28
C VAL A 35 -10.54 13.84 18.44
N VAL A 36 -11.54 13.53 19.24
CA VAL A 36 -12.12 12.18 19.31
C VAL A 36 -12.83 12.02 17.98
N TRP A 37 -12.17 11.38 17.06
CA TRP A 37 -12.79 10.97 15.80
C TRP A 37 -13.93 10.05 16.17
N ALA A 38 -15.14 10.44 15.80
CA ALA A 38 -16.33 9.69 16.14
C ALA A 38 -16.23 8.33 15.43
N VAL A 39 -16.02 7.28 16.23
CA VAL A 39 -16.21 5.89 15.81
C VAL A 39 -17.57 5.80 15.14
N ASP A 40 -17.67 5.26 13.92
CA ASP A 40 -18.97 5.05 13.30
C ASP A 40 -19.67 3.85 13.98
N PRO A 41 -20.62 4.07 14.90
CA PRO A 41 -21.25 2.99 15.66
C PRO A 41 -22.24 2.17 14.81
N SER A 42 -22.51 2.63 13.59
CA SER A 42 -23.43 1.96 12.66
C SER A 42 -22.82 0.75 11.98
N VAL A 43 -21.48 0.66 11.93
CA VAL A 43 -20.77 -0.48 11.34
C VAL A 43 -20.95 -1.70 12.21
N LYS A 44 -21.64 -2.73 11.71
CA LYS A 44 -21.83 -4.02 12.40
C LYS A 44 -20.90 -5.10 11.91
N GLU A 45 -20.41 -4.96 10.68
CA GLU A 45 -19.43 -5.86 10.06
C GLU A 45 -18.51 -5.06 9.14
N LEU A 46 -17.22 -5.40 9.14
CA LEU A 46 -16.22 -4.90 8.18
C LEU A 46 -15.42 -6.09 7.64
N ARG A 47 -15.61 -6.38 6.36
CA ARG A 47 -14.97 -7.49 5.67
C ARG A 47 -13.82 -6.98 4.80
N ILE A 48 -12.60 -7.35 5.14
CA ILE A 48 -11.36 -6.83 4.55
C ILE A 48 -10.73 -7.90 3.66
N GLY A 49 -10.54 -7.57 2.37
CA GLY A 49 -9.80 -8.40 1.41
C GLY A 49 -8.34 -7.94 1.30
N PHE A 50 -7.39 -8.87 1.44
CA PHE A 50 -5.97 -8.55 1.40
C PHE A 50 -5.14 -9.63 0.70
N GLN A 51 -3.87 -9.33 0.43
CA GLN A 51 -2.87 -10.23 -0.16
C GLN A 51 -1.66 -10.36 0.76
N LYS A 52 -0.84 -11.37 0.57
CA LYS A 52 0.46 -11.53 1.29
C LYS A 52 1.38 -10.30 1.15
N SER A 53 1.19 -9.49 0.10
CA SER A 53 1.92 -8.23 -0.12
C SER A 53 1.45 -7.05 0.73
N SER A 54 0.36 -7.19 1.49
CA SER A 54 -0.32 -6.09 2.21
C SER A 54 0.28 -5.89 3.60
N ILE A 55 1.48 -5.33 3.70
CA ILE A 55 2.23 -5.18 4.96
C ILE A 55 1.43 -4.40 6.01
N ASN A 56 0.89 -3.21 5.65
CA ASN A 56 0.16 -2.37 6.60
C ASN A 56 -1.08 -3.09 7.14
N LEU A 57 -1.82 -3.82 6.30
CA LEU A 57 -2.98 -4.60 6.76
C LEU A 57 -2.57 -5.80 7.63
N ALA A 58 -1.45 -6.45 7.34
CA ALA A 58 -0.95 -7.54 8.18
C ALA A 58 -0.59 -7.05 9.58
N ILE A 59 0.05 -5.88 9.70
CA ILE A 59 0.35 -5.24 10.98
C ILE A 59 -0.93 -4.74 11.67
N ALA A 60 -1.85 -4.11 10.93
CA ALA A 60 -3.13 -3.68 11.48
C ALA A 60 -3.93 -4.86 12.07
N LYS A 61 -3.94 -6.01 11.38
CA LYS A 61 -4.54 -7.26 11.87
C LYS A 61 -3.86 -7.77 13.14
N GLN A 62 -2.53 -7.84 13.15
CA GLN A 62 -1.77 -8.32 14.31
C GLN A 62 -2.01 -7.45 15.55
N GLN A 63 -2.09 -6.14 15.37
CA GLN A 63 -2.30 -5.17 16.46
C GLN A 63 -3.78 -4.94 16.78
N GLN A 64 -4.68 -5.62 16.08
CA GLN A 64 -6.14 -5.47 16.24
C GLN A 64 -6.59 -4.00 16.10
N LEU A 65 -6.02 -3.27 15.14
CA LEU A 65 -6.30 -1.85 14.99
C LEU A 65 -7.75 -1.59 14.58
N TYR A 66 -8.30 -2.42 13.68
CA TYR A 66 -9.70 -2.28 13.25
C TYR A 66 -10.70 -2.76 14.29
N GLU A 67 -10.36 -3.78 15.07
CA GLU A 67 -11.17 -4.25 16.20
C GLU A 67 -11.27 -3.17 17.29
N LYS A 68 -10.20 -2.40 17.50
CA LYS A 68 -10.18 -1.24 18.42
C LYS A 68 -10.92 -0.03 17.85
N GLU A 69 -10.78 0.24 16.55
CA GLU A 69 -11.45 1.35 15.87
C GLU A 69 -12.97 1.13 15.77
N PHE A 70 -13.38 -0.11 15.52
CA PHE A 70 -14.79 -0.48 15.34
C PHE A 70 -15.22 -1.52 16.38
N PRO A 71 -15.28 -1.17 17.70
CA PRO A 71 -15.47 -2.14 18.77
C PRO A 71 -16.83 -2.87 18.74
N ASN A 72 -17.80 -2.32 18.00
CA ASN A 72 -19.14 -2.91 17.83
C ASN A 72 -19.27 -3.70 16.51
N ALA A 73 -18.21 -3.76 15.71
CA ALA A 73 -18.21 -4.44 14.42
C ALA A 73 -17.49 -5.78 14.49
N LYS A 74 -18.04 -6.77 13.79
CA LYS A 74 -17.31 -7.99 13.47
C LYS A 74 -16.30 -7.72 12.36
N ILE A 75 -15.00 -7.83 12.64
CA ILE A 75 -13.95 -7.68 11.64
C ILE A 75 -13.65 -9.04 11.02
N SER A 76 -13.73 -9.12 9.69
CA SER A 76 -13.45 -10.35 8.92
C SER A 76 -12.29 -10.12 7.97
N TRP A 77 -11.29 -11.00 8.01
CA TRP A 77 -10.08 -10.92 7.22
C TRP A 77 -10.04 -12.03 6.17
N ASN A 78 -9.99 -11.66 4.89
CA ASN A 78 -10.05 -12.59 3.77
C ASN A 78 -8.78 -12.45 2.92
N GLU A 79 -7.93 -13.49 2.91
CA GLU A 79 -6.73 -13.53 2.10
C GLU A 79 -7.04 -14.03 0.69
N PHE A 80 -6.51 -13.35 -0.32
CA PHE A 80 -6.65 -13.68 -1.73
C PHE A 80 -5.27 -13.83 -2.39
N PRO A 81 -5.13 -14.71 -3.39
CA PRO A 81 -3.85 -14.93 -4.08
C PRO A 81 -3.38 -13.72 -4.88
N ALA A 82 -4.31 -12.91 -5.41
CA ALA A 82 -4.00 -11.73 -6.21
C ALA A 82 -5.18 -10.74 -6.27
N GLY A 83 -4.93 -9.52 -6.78
CA GLY A 83 -5.90 -8.43 -6.84
C GLY A 83 -7.17 -8.71 -7.66
N PRO A 84 -7.13 -9.41 -8.80
CA PRO A 84 -8.35 -9.72 -9.55
C PRO A 84 -9.42 -10.43 -8.72
N GLN A 85 -9.05 -11.42 -7.91
CA GLN A 85 -9.99 -12.15 -7.04
C GLN A 85 -10.57 -11.26 -5.92
N ILE A 86 -9.79 -10.30 -5.41
CA ILE A 86 -10.28 -9.28 -4.46
C ILE A 86 -11.38 -8.44 -5.12
N LEU A 87 -11.18 -8.01 -6.36
CA LEU A 87 -12.17 -7.18 -7.08
C LEU A 87 -13.44 -7.97 -7.43
N GLU A 88 -13.33 -9.27 -7.63
CA GLU A 88 -14.51 -10.13 -7.79
C GLU A 88 -15.30 -10.24 -6.49
N ALA A 89 -14.61 -10.50 -5.37
CA ALA A 89 -15.25 -10.55 -4.06
C ALA A 89 -15.88 -9.20 -3.66
N LEU A 90 -15.23 -8.07 -4.00
CA LEU A 90 -15.76 -6.73 -3.78
C LEU A 90 -17.04 -6.49 -4.61
N ALA A 91 -17.03 -6.89 -5.88
CA ALA A 91 -18.13 -6.68 -6.81
C ALA A 91 -19.41 -7.46 -6.43
N VAL A 92 -19.26 -8.64 -5.80
CA VAL A 92 -20.41 -9.45 -5.34
C VAL A 92 -20.75 -9.16 -3.86
N GLY A 93 -20.09 -8.19 -3.21
CA GLY A 93 -20.36 -7.82 -1.83
C GLY A 93 -19.89 -8.85 -0.79
N SER A 94 -18.97 -9.75 -1.13
CA SER A 94 -18.36 -10.69 -0.17
C SER A 94 -17.35 -10.01 0.75
N ILE A 95 -16.80 -8.87 0.32
CA ILE A 95 -15.95 -7.97 1.11
C ILE A 95 -16.41 -6.52 0.93
N ASP A 96 -16.10 -5.68 1.91
CA ASP A 96 -16.44 -4.25 1.91
C ASP A 96 -15.30 -3.39 1.42
N VAL A 97 -14.08 -3.76 1.80
CA VAL A 97 -12.84 -3.06 1.45
C VAL A 97 -11.80 -4.08 0.98
N GLY A 98 -11.02 -3.70 -0.02
CA GLY A 98 -9.95 -4.54 -0.55
C GLY A 98 -8.70 -3.75 -0.90
N VAL A 99 -7.54 -4.42 -0.87
CA VAL A 99 -6.26 -3.82 -1.28
C VAL A 99 -5.69 -4.55 -2.49
N THR A 100 -5.33 -3.78 -3.52
CA THR A 100 -4.74 -4.34 -4.75
C THR A 100 -3.59 -3.48 -5.25
N GLY A 101 -2.89 -3.96 -6.28
CA GLY A 101 -2.04 -3.10 -7.09
C GLY A 101 -2.84 -2.24 -8.08
N ASP A 102 -2.14 -1.62 -9.02
CA ASP A 102 -2.68 -0.64 -9.96
C ASP A 102 -3.61 -1.24 -11.05
N THR A 103 -3.33 -2.42 -11.51
CA THR A 103 -4.01 -3.00 -12.68
C THR A 103 -5.38 -3.62 -12.39
N PRO A 104 -5.62 -4.36 -11.29
CA PRO A 104 -6.91 -5.02 -11.04
C PRO A 104 -8.11 -4.07 -11.09
N PRO A 105 -8.09 -2.84 -10.50
CA PRO A 105 -9.25 -1.96 -10.55
C PRO A 105 -9.58 -1.46 -11.95
N VAL A 106 -8.58 -1.37 -12.85
CA VAL A 106 -8.82 -1.02 -14.27
C VAL A 106 -9.63 -2.11 -14.97
N TYR A 107 -9.29 -3.38 -14.73
CA TYR A 107 -10.08 -4.50 -15.25
C TYR A 107 -11.50 -4.52 -14.69
N ALA A 108 -11.66 -4.30 -13.40
CA ALA A 108 -12.97 -4.28 -12.77
C ALA A 108 -13.86 -3.17 -13.34
N GLN A 109 -13.34 -1.94 -13.47
CA GLN A 109 -14.07 -0.83 -14.09
C GLN A 109 -14.44 -1.12 -15.55
N ALA A 110 -13.52 -1.66 -16.35
CA ALA A 110 -13.78 -2.01 -17.74
C ALA A 110 -14.85 -3.10 -17.89
N ALA A 111 -14.99 -3.96 -16.89
CA ALA A 111 -16.05 -4.96 -16.76
C ALA A 111 -17.33 -4.43 -16.09
N ASN A 112 -17.46 -3.11 -15.90
CA ASN A 112 -18.58 -2.43 -15.20
C ASN A 112 -18.79 -2.92 -13.76
N LYS A 113 -17.76 -3.45 -13.10
CA LYS A 113 -17.83 -3.81 -11.68
C LYS A 113 -17.71 -2.55 -10.83
N PRO A 114 -18.67 -2.26 -9.96
CA PRO A 114 -18.68 -1.02 -9.18
C PRO A 114 -17.62 -1.07 -8.08
N LEU A 115 -16.85 0.01 -7.95
CA LEU A 115 -15.85 0.22 -6.90
C LEU A 115 -15.55 1.71 -6.71
N TYR A 116 -14.99 2.05 -5.55
CA TYR A 116 -14.33 3.33 -5.32
C TYR A 116 -12.88 3.15 -4.92
N TYR A 117 -11.98 3.96 -5.50
CA TYR A 117 -10.63 4.18 -5.00
C TYR A 117 -10.73 5.09 -3.78
N ILE A 118 -10.46 4.57 -2.60
CA ILE A 118 -10.55 5.34 -1.34
C ILE A 118 -9.20 5.89 -0.87
N ALA A 119 -8.09 5.21 -1.21
CA ALA A 119 -6.75 5.69 -0.93
C ALA A 119 -5.71 4.97 -1.80
N TYR A 120 -4.47 5.49 -1.80
CA TYR A 120 -3.33 4.84 -2.43
C TYR A 120 -2.08 4.93 -1.54
N GLU A 121 -1.14 3.98 -1.70
CA GLU A 121 0.23 4.10 -1.22
C GLU A 121 1.17 4.46 -2.37
N ALA A 122 2.28 5.15 -2.05
CA ALA A 122 3.28 5.60 -3.00
C ALA A 122 3.82 4.48 -3.91
N ALA A 123 4.31 4.90 -5.08
CA ALA A 123 4.88 3.99 -6.07
C ALA A 123 6.04 3.16 -5.49
N LYS A 124 6.04 1.85 -5.80
CA LYS A 124 7.08 0.89 -5.37
C LYS A 124 7.61 0.05 -6.54
N PRO A 125 8.21 0.71 -7.54
CA PRO A 125 8.63 0.03 -8.78
C PRO A 125 9.69 -1.06 -8.56
N LEU A 126 10.44 -1.01 -7.46
CA LEU A 126 11.44 -2.02 -7.12
C LEU A 126 10.82 -3.28 -6.48
N ALA A 127 9.54 -3.26 -6.12
CA ALA A 127 8.83 -4.39 -5.53
C ALA A 127 8.17 -5.30 -6.59
N SER A 128 8.49 -5.12 -7.87
CA SER A 128 8.05 -5.99 -8.97
C SER A 128 9.16 -6.16 -10.01
N ALA A 129 9.19 -7.32 -10.65
CA ALA A 129 10.24 -7.65 -11.62
C ALA A 129 9.74 -8.69 -12.64
N ILE A 130 10.48 -8.76 -13.76
CA ILE A 130 10.52 -9.90 -14.66
C ILE A 130 11.77 -10.72 -14.29
N LEU A 131 11.53 -11.94 -13.85
CA LEU A 131 12.56 -12.87 -13.39
C LEU A 131 12.87 -13.91 -14.48
N VAL A 132 14.10 -14.36 -14.47
CA VAL A 132 14.57 -15.50 -15.29
C VAL A 132 15.30 -16.49 -14.39
N PRO A 133 15.35 -17.79 -14.75
CA PRO A 133 16.12 -18.78 -14.03
C PRO A 133 17.59 -18.38 -13.90
N LYS A 134 18.27 -18.88 -12.86
CA LYS A 134 19.69 -18.60 -12.57
C LYS A 134 20.58 -18.76 -13.81
N ASP A 135 20.42 -19.88 -14.54
CA ASP A 135 21.26 -20.26 -15.67
C ASP A 135 20.70 -19.80 -17.03
N SER A 136 19.65 -19.00 -17.03
CA SER A 136 19.02 -18.46 -18.23
C SER A 136 20.02 -17.62 -19.04
N LYS A 137 19.99 -17.75 -20.36
CA LYS A 137 20.78 -16.93 -21.29
C LYS A 137 20.11 -15.56 -21.59
N LEU A 138 18.92 -15.31 -21.08
CA LEU A 138 18.23 -14.04 -21.25
C LEU A 138 18.90 -12.95 -20.41
N THR A 139 19.40 -11.90 -21.05
CA THR A 139 20.09 -10.77 -20.41
C THR A 139 19.46 -9.41 -20.72
N GLN A 140 18.57 -9.36 -21.73
CA GLN A 140 17.89 -8.14 -22.15
C GLN A 140 16.43 -8.41 -22.59
N LEU A 141 15.59 -7.40 -22.50
CA LEU A 141 14.14 -7.52 -22.76
C LEU A 141 13.81 -7.94 -24.19
N SER A 142 14.60 -7.58 -25.18
CA SER A 142 14.37 -7.98 -26.60
C SER A 142 14.42 -9.50 -26.80
N GLN A 143 15.13 -10.23 -25.94
CA GLN A 143 15.20 -11.69 -25.98
C GLN A 143 13.94 -12.38 -25.44
N LEU A 144 12.95 -11.63 -24.96
CA LEU A 144 11.63 -12.17 -24.59
C LEU A 144 10.81 -12.62 -25.81
N LYS A 145 11.21 -12.26 -27.03
CA LYS A 145 10.55 -12.71 -28.27
C LYS A 145 10.46 -14.23 -28.31
N GLY A 146 9.26 -14.77 -28.51
CA GLY A 146 8.94 -16.19 -28.56
C GLY A 146 8.96 -16.91 -27.20
N LYS A 147 9.21 -16.22 -26.09
CA LYS A 147 9.37 -16.85 -24.76
C LYS A 147 8.03 -17.03 -24.05
N ARG A 148 7.94 -18.10 -23.27
CA ARG A 148 6.84 -18.41 -22.35
C ARG A 148 7.05 -17.62 -21.06
N ILE A 149 6.13 -16.73 -20.75
CA ILE A 149 6.27 -15.83 -19.58
C ILE A 149 5.09 -16.02 -18.66
N ALA A 150 5.33 -16.56 -17.47
CA ALA A 150 4.30 -16.72 -16.44
C ALA A 150 3.90 -15.39 -15.84
N LEU A 151 2.62 -15.18 -15.60
CA LEU A 151 2.06 -14.04 -14.89
C LEU A 151 0.59 -14.25 -14.54
N GLN A 152 0.10 -13.50 -13.55
CA GLN A 152 -1.34 -13.43 -13.25
C GLN A 152 -2.02 -12.42 -14.17
N LYS A 153 -3.01 -12.87 -14.95
CA LYS A 153 -3.83 -11.99 -15.81
C LYS A 153 -4.51 -10.90 -14.98
N GLY A 154 -4.45 -9.65 -15.44
CA GLY A 154 -5.11 -8.52 -14.78
C GLY A 154 -4.42 -8.02 -13.49
N SER A 155 -3.24 -8.54 -13.13
CA SER A 155 -2.42 -8.05 -12.03
C SER A 155 -1.46 -6.94 -12.45
N SER A 156 -0.80 -6.27 -11.49
CA SER A 156 0.26 -5.30 -11.77
C SER A 156 1.44 -5.88 -12.56
N ALA A 157 1.71 -7.18 -12.42
CA ALA A 157 2.70 -7.87 -13.24
C ALA A 157 2.32 -7.92 -14.73
N HIS A 158 1.01 -7.91 -15.04
CA HIS A 158 0.55 -7.83 -16.42
C HIS A 158 0.91 -6.48 -17.04
N TYR A 159 0.66 -5.37 -16.34
CA TYR A 159 1.06 -4.04 -16.82
C TYR A 159 2.58 -3.91 -16.91
N LEU A 160 3.33 -4.40 -15.94
CA LEU A 160 4.79 -4.44 -15.97
C LEU A 160 5.29 -5.14 -17.24
N LEU A 161 4.74 -6.32 -17.57
CA LEU A 161 5.16 -7.09 -18.75
C LEU A 161 4.79 -6.36 -20.05
N VAL A 162 3.59 -5.77 -20.15
CA VAL A 162 3.20 -4.95 -21.32
C VAL A 162 4.17 -3.81 -21.54
N GLN A 163 4.58 -3.11 -20.49
CA GLN A 163 5.54 -2.02 -20.60
C GLN A 163 6.95 -2.49 -20.95
N ALA A 164 7.37 -3.65 -20.46
CA ALA A 164 8.66 -4.25 -20.78
C ALA A 164 8.74 -4.68 -22.26
N VAL A 165 7.70 -5.34 -22.75
CA VAL A 165 7.56 -5.76 -24.16
C VAL A 165 7.64 -4.53 -25.07
N ARG A 166 6.88 -3.48 -24.76
CA ARG A 166 6.92 -2.23 -25.52
C ARG A 166 8.30 -1.57 -25.51
N LYS A 167 8.94 -1.50 -24.34
CA LYS A 167 10.29 -0.94 -24.19
C LYS A 167 11.34 -1.71 -25.01
N ALA A 168 11.12 -3.01 -25.20
CA ALA A 168 11.95 -3.86 -26.01
C ALA A 168 11.73 -3.71 -27.53
N GLY A 169 10.77 -2.87 -27.96
CA GLY A 169 10.37 -2.75 -29.36
C GLY A 169 9.57 -3.95 -29.88
N LEU A 170 9.04 -4.78 -28.98
CA LEU A 170 8.24 -5.97 -29.30
C LEU A 170 6.76 -5.66 -29.29
N GLN A 171 5.98 -6.47 -30.03
CA GLN A 171 4.52 -6.52 -29.94
C GLN A 171 4.10 -7.53 -28.85
N TRP A 172 2.89 -7.37 -28.30
CA TRP A 172 2.35 -8.33 -27.34
C TRP A 172 2.25 -9.75 -27.91
N SER A 173 1.96 -9.87 -29.20
CA SER A 173 1.93 -11.13 -29.95
C SER A 173 3.30 -11.79 -30.15
N ASP A 174 4.40 -11.07 -29.91
CA ASP A 174 5.75 -11.63 -30.00
C ASP A 174 6.14 -12.51 -28.81
N ILE A 175 5.32 -12.54 -27.74
CA ILE A 175 5.58 -13.34 -26.55
C ILE A 175 4.46 -14.36 -26.31
N GLN A 176 4.71 -15.34 -25.42
CA GLN A 176 3.73 -16.35 -25.03
C GLN A 176 3.37 -16.15 -23.53
N PRO A 177 2.34 -15.34 -23.19
CA PRO A 177 1.91 -15.18 -21.81
C PRO A 177 1.23 -16.45 -21.30
N ILE A 178 1.71 -16.97 -20.16
CA ILE A 178 1.17 -18.14 -19.48
C ILE A 178 0.42 -17.65 -18.22
N TRP A 179 -0.89 -17.74 -18.25
CA TRP A 179 -1.76 -17.20 -17.20
C TRP A 179 -1.86 -18.15 -16.01
N LEU A 180 -1.17 -17.82 -14.93
CA LEU A 180 -1.07 -18.64 -13.72
C LEU A 180 -1.24 -17.77 -12.47
N THR A 181 -1.75 -18.37 -11.38
CA THR A 181 -1.67 -17.75 -10.07
C THR A 181 -0.21 -17.61 -9.63
N PRO A 182 0.12 -16.73 -8.68
CA PRO A 182 1.50 -16.59 -8.22
C PRO A 182 2.14 -17.91 -7.74
N ALA A 183 1.37 -18.77 -7.06
CA ALA A 183 1.88 -20.06 -6.56
C ALA A 183 2.14 -21.05 -7.71
N ASP A 184 1.21 -21.16 -8.66
CA ASP A 184 1.37 -22.04 -9.83
C ASP A 184 2.47 -21.53 -10.75
N ALA A 185 2.59 -20.19 -10.91
CA ALA A 185 3.66 -19.57 -11.69
C ALA A 185 5.04 -19.88 -11.08
N ARG A 186 5.17 -19.85 -9.74
CA ARG A 186 6.41 -20.25 -9.07
C ARG A 186 6.77 -21.71 -9.36
N ALA A 187 5.79 -22.61 -9.24
CA ALA A 187 5.99 -24.03 -9.52
C ALA A 187 6.39 -24.28 -10.99
N ALA A 188 5.75 -23.59 -11.95
CA ALA A 188 6.09 -23.66 -13.36
C ALA A 188 7.51 -23.12 -13.64
N PHE A 189 7.88 -22.01 -12.99
CA PHE A 189 9.19 -21.40 -13.09
C PHE A 189 10.30 -22.30 -12.56
N GLN A 190 10.12 -22.90 -11.37
CA GLN A 190 11.08 -23.84 -10.79
C GLN A 190 11.30 -25.09 -11.64
N LYS A 191 10.25 -25.56 -12.32
CA LYS A 191 10.32 -26.75 -13.23
C LYS A 191 10.83 -26.42 -14.64
N GLY A 192 11.15 -25.16 -14.95
CA GLY A 192 11.54 -24.73 -16.29
C GLY A 192 10.42 -24.82 -17.34
N ALA A 193 9.15 -24.93 -16.90
CA ALA A 193 7.99 -24.93 -17.79
C ALA A 193 7.73 -23.56 -18.42
N VAL A 194 8.31 -22.51 -17.88
CA VAL A 194 8.30 -21.13 -18.42
C VAL A 194 9.72 -20.55 -18.45
N ASP A 195 9.95 -19.63 -19.36
CA ASP A 195 11.28 -19.06 -19.60
C ASP A 195 11.54 -17.80 -18.74
N ALA A 196 10.45 -17.14 -18.32
CA ALA A 196 10.47 -15.96 -17.44
C ALA A 196 9.20 -15.90 -16.58
N TRP A 197 9.24 -15.07 -15.54
CA TRP A 197 8.13 -14.85 -14.63
C TRP A 197 8.01 -13.37 -14.26
N ALA A 198 6.89 -12.73 -14.61
CA ALA A 198 6.57 -11.38 -14.18
C ALA A 198 5.79 -11.45 -12.86
N ILE A 199 6.33 -10.82 -11.79
CA ILE A 199 5.82 -11.02 -10.42
C ILE A 199 6.15 -9.81 -9.51
N TRP A 200 5.52 -9.78 -8.34
CA TRP A 200 5.73 -8.80 -7.27
C TRP A 200 6.12 -9.48 -5.94
N ASP A 201 6.56 -8.68 -4.97
CA ASP A 201 6.86 -9.16 -3.62
C ASP A 201 5.59 -9.63 -2.87
N PRO A 202 5.72 -10.63 -2.00
CA PRO A 202 6.96 -11.28 -1.55
C PRO A 202 7.46 -12.40 -2.46
N TYR A 203 6.70 -12.82 -3.48
CA TYR A 203 7.10 -13.91 -4.39
C TYR A 203 8.39 -13.59 -5.14
N PHE A 204 8.61 -12.33 -5.51
CA PHE A 204 9.85 -11.87 -6.12
C PHE A 204 11.05 -12.09 -5.18
N ALA A 205 10.98 -11.64 -3.93
CA ALA A 205 12.06 -11.87 -2.96
C ALA A 205 12.28 -13.36 -2.69
N SER A 206 11.21 -14.16 -2.59
CA SER A 206 11.33 -15.61 -2.43
C SER A 206 12.07 -16.26 -3.59
N ALA A 207 11.71 -15.92 -4.83
CA ALA A 207 12.36 -16.48 -6.01
C ALA A 207 13.85 -16.09 -6.09
N GLN A 208 14.22 -14.86 -5.71
CA GLN A 208 15.62 -14.46 -5.69
C GLN A 208 16.44 -15.19 -4.63
N ILE A 209 15.87 -15.38 -3.42
CA ILE A 209 16.60 -15.94 -2.29
C ILE A 209 16.62 -17.47 -2.34
N GLU A 210 15.50 -18.10 -2.64
CA GLU A 210 15.35 -19.54 -2.60
C GLU A 210 15.66 -20.24 -3.93
N ASP A 211 15.23 -19.62 -5.04
CA ASP A 211 15.37 -20.19 -6.37
C ASP A 211 16.55 -19.57 -7.16
N GLN A 212 17.29 -18.64 -6.53
CA GLN A 212 18.41 -17.89 -7.14
C GLN A 212 18.03 -17.23 -8.47
N ALA A 213 16.76 -16.85 -8.63
CA ALA A 213 16.26 -16.20 -9.84
C ALA A 213 16.97 -14.87 -10.08
N ARG A 214 17.33 -14.61 -11.35
CA ARG A 214 17.91 -13.33 -11.76
C ARG A 214 16.83 -12.35 -12.19
N VAL A 215 17.05 -11.08 -11.90
CA VAL A 215 16.21 -9.99 -12.40
C VAL A 215 16.61 -9.65 -13.83
N LEU A 216 15.72 -9.87 -14.78
CA LEU A 216 15.87 -9.39 -16.16
C LEU A 216 15.53 -7.90 -16.25
N ALA A 217 14.45 -7.48 -15.60
CA ALA A 217 14.07 -6.08 -15.44
C ALA A 217 13.22 -5.89 -14.17
N SER A 218 13.45 -4.80 -13.43
CA SER A 218 12.55 -4.36 -12.36
C SER A 218 11.47 -3.44 -12.93
N GLY A 219 10.50 -3.06 -12.08
CA GLY A 219 9.50 -2.07 -12.46
C GLY A 219 10.05 -0.65 -12.67
N LYS A 220 11.30 -0.37 -12.30
CA LYS A 220 11.91 0.96 -12.44
C LYS A 220 11.90 1.42 -13.90
N GLY A 221 11.21 2.56 -14.16
CA GLY A 221 11.05 3.11 -15.51
C GLY A 221 10.11 2.28 -16.42
N LEU A 222 9.35 1.34 -15.85
CA LEU A 222 8.34 0.54 -16.55
C LEU A 222 6.95 0.67 -15.93
N SER A 223 6.82 0.47 -14.61
CA SER A 223 5.53 0.51 -13.91
C SER A 223 5.70 1.14 -12.53
N PRO A 224 4.82 2.06 -12.12
CA PRO A 224 4.88 2.65 -10.79
C PRO A 224 4.57 1.62 -9.68
N ASN A 225 3.74 0.62 -9.98
CA ASN A 225 3.33 -0.41 -9.02
C ASN A 225 2.76 0.21 -7.73
N TYR A 226 1.74 1.07 -7.87
CA TYR A 226 0.99 1.64 -6.76
C TYR A 226 0.23 0.54 -5.99
N THR A 227 -0.05 0.80 -4.71
CA THR A 227 -1.11 0.08 -3.98
C THR A 227 -2.35 0.96 -3.94
N PHE A 228 -3.51 0.37 -4.20
CA PHE A 228 -4.81 1.03 -4.03
C PHE A 228 -5.65 0.30 -2.99
N TYR A 229 -6.28 1.09 -2.13
CA TYR A 229 -7.35 0.67 -1.25
C TYR A 229 -8.67 1.00 -1.92
N LEU A 230 -9.55 0.02 -1.97
CA LEU A 230 -10.80 0.05 -2.74
C LEU A 230 -11.95 -0.33 -1.82
N ALA A 231 -13.09 0.30 -2.02
CA ALA A 231 -14.29 -0.03 -1.26
C ALA A 231 -15.49 -0.24 -2.18
N SER A 232 -16.46 -1.03 -1.72
CA SER A 232 -17.73 -1.19 -2.40
C SER A 232 -18.55 0.09 -2.30
N PRO A 233 -19.33 0.46 -3.33
CA PRO A 233 -20.19 1.65 -3.28
C PRO A 233 -21.18 1.64 -2.12
N ASN A 234 -21.71 0.46 -1.76
CA ASN A 234 -22.62 0.33 -0.63
C ASN A 234 -21.95 0.71 0.69
N PHE A 235 -20.74 0.19 0.94
CA PHE A 235 -19.99 0.51 2.15
C PHE A 235 -19.67 2.00 2.24
N VAL A 236 -19.18 2.60 1.15
CA VAL A 236 -18.85 4.03 1.09
C VAL A 236 -20.07 4.90 1.33
N LYS A 237 -21.23 4.53 0.76
CA LYS A 237 -22.49 5.28 0.91
C LYS A 237 -23.06 5.17 2.32
N GLN A 238 -23.00 3.99 2.92
CA GLN A 238 -23.59 3.72 4.23
C GLN A 238 -22.68 4.18 5.38
N HIS A 239 -21.36 4.10 5.21
CA HIS A 239 -20.36 4.29 6.24
C HIS A 239 -19.19 5.17 5.80
N PRO A 240 -19.42 6.43 5.34
CA PRO A 240 -18.35 7.29 4.87
C PRO A 240 -17.31 7.62 5.96
N GLN A 241 -17.73 7.68 7.23
CA GLN A 241 -16.82 7.89 8.36
C GLN A 241 -15.95 6.66 8.61
N ALA A 242 -16.49 5.45 8.43
CA ALA A 242 -15.72 4.24 8.56
C ALA A 242 -14.62 4.11 7.48
N VAL A 243 -14.83 4.66 6.28
CA VAL A 243 -13.78 4.75 5.26
C VAL A 243 -12.60 5.60 5.76
N THR A 244 -12.90 6.72 6.42
CA THR A 244 -11.86 7.58 7.01
C THR A 244 -11.12 6.85 8.14
N GLY A 245 -11.85 6.22 9.07
CA GLY A 245 -11.28 5.40 10.14
C GLY A 245 -10.42 4.26 9.59
N PHE A 246 -10.88 3.58 8.54
CA PHE A 246 -10.10 2.53 7.86
C PHE A 246 -8.74 3.04 7.38
N ILE A 247 -8.70 4.19 6.70
CA ILE A 247 -7.45 4.81 6.20
C ILE A 247 -6.53 5.22 7.35
N GLN A 248 -7.08 5.73 8.45
CA GLN A 248 -6.31 6.11 9.63
C GLN A 248 -5.59 4.90 10.25
N GLN A 249 -6.27 3.75 10.37
CA GLN A 249 -5.66 2.54 10.91
C GLN A 249 -4.53 2.00 10.02
N ILE A 250 -4.64 2.14 8.70
CA ILE A 250 -3.54 1.85 7.77
C ILE A 250 -2.32 2.73 8.08
N ASN A 251 -2.55 4.03 8.31
CA ASN A 251 -1.48 4.98 8.56
C ASN A 251 -0.83 4.77 9.94
N LEU A 252 -1.59 4.37 10.95
CA LEU A 252 -1.04 3.93 12.24
C LEU A 252 -0.16 2.68 12.09
N ALA A 253 -0.61 1.71 11.30
CA ALA A 253 0.19 0.53 11.00
C ALA A 253 1.49 0.90 10.25
N ASP A 254 1.45 1.83 9.29
CA ASP A 254 2.65 2.31 8.59
C ASP A 254 3.62 3.02 9.53
N GLN A 255 3.16 3.87 10.42
CA GLN A 255 3.99 4.52 11.43
C GLN A 255 4.74 3.51 12.28
N TRP A 256 4.05 2.45 12.70
CA TRP A 256 4.68 1.37 13.46
C TRP A 256 5.73 0.64 12.62
N VAL A 257 5.41 0.29 11.37
CA VAL A 257 6.33 -0.37 10.42
C VAL A 257 7.62 0.44 10.21
N GLN A 258 7.54 1.76 10.17
CA GLN A 258 8.72 2.62 9.95
C GLN A 258 9.73 2.52 11.09
N THR A 259 9.26 2.37 12.32
CA THR A 259 10.12 2.34 13.53
C THR A 259 10.44 0.93 14.01
N HIS A 260 9.68 -0.10 13.59
CA HIS A 260 9.80 -1.50 14.05
C HIS A 260 10.05 -2.47 12.90
N GLN A 261 11.06 -2.18 12.06
CA GLN A 261 11.29 -2.96 10.82
C GLN A 261 11.65 -4.42 11.07
N LYS A 262 12.40 -4.72 12.14
CA LYS A 262 12.79 -6.09 12.51
C LYS A 262 11.56 -6.89 12.97
N GLU A 263 10.77 -6.32 13.84
CA GLU A 263 9.53 -6.91 14.35
C GLU A 263 8.51 -7.07 13.21
N THR A 264 8.42 -6.09 12.30
CA THR A 264 7.61 -6.21 11.10
C THR A 264 8.04 -7.41 10.25
N ALA A 265 9.33 -7.58 10.01
CA ALA A 265 9.84 -8.71 9.23
C ALA A 265 9.51 -10.06 9.88
N GLN A 266 9.61 -10.15 11.20
CA GLN A 266 9.24 -11.35 11.96
C GLN A 266 7.73 -11.62 11.88
N SER A 267 6.91 -10.58 12.06
CA SER A 267 5.46 -10.69 11.97
C SER A 267 4.99 -11.14 10.58
N ILE A 268 5.53 -10.53 9.52
CA ILE A 268 5.23 -10.93 8.14
C ILE A 268 5.70 -12.37 7.88
N ALA A 269 6.88 -12.77 8.37
CA ALA A 269 7.35 -14.14 8.24
C ALA A 269 6.38 -15.15 8.89
N GLN A 270 5.92 -14.86 10.10
CA GLN A 270 4.96 -15.71 10.82
C GLN A 270 3.61 -15.80 10.11
N SER A 271 3.05 -14.66 9.71
CA SER A 271 1.71 -14.61 9.09
C SER A 271 1.64 -15.16 7.68
N THR A 272 2.75 -15.13 6.92
CA THR A 272 2.81 -15.57 5.52
C THR A 272 3.50 -16.92 5.31
N GLY A 273 4.17 -17.46 6.33
CA GLY A 273 5.02 -18.66 6.23
C GLY A 273 6.35 -18.42 5.50
N LEU A 274 6.77 -17.16 5.32
CA LEU A 274 8.03 -16.80 4.68
C LEU A 274 9.22 -16.90 5.65
N LYS A 275 10.43 -17.08 5.12
CA LYS A 275 11.65 -16.96 5.91
C LYS A 275 11.88 -15.47 6.29
N PRO A 276 12.44 -15.18 7.49
CA PRO A 276 12.64 -13.79 7.93
C PRO A 276 13.50 -12.93 6.99
N ASN A 277 14.50 -13.52 6.31
CA ASN A 277 15.33 -12.81 5.35
C ASN A 277 14.55 -12.39 4.09
N ILE A 278 13.57 -13.18 3.65
CA ILE A 278 12.65 -12.85 2.54
C ILE A 278 11.77 -11.66 2.96
N SER A 279 11.17 -11.73 4.13
CA SER A 279 10.34 -10.65 4.68
C SER A 279 11.14 -9.34 4.83
N THR A 280 12.40 -9.42 5.25
CA THR A 280 13.30 -8.25 5.34
C THR A 280 13.50 -7.59 3.98
N VAL A 281 13.84 -8.36 2.94
CA VAL A 281 14.02 -7.83 1.58
C VAL A 281 12.72 -7.23 1.03
N PHE A 282 11.61 -7.88 1.26
CA PHE A 282 10.29 -7.39 0.87
C PHE A 282 9.97 -6.02 1.50
N ILE A 283 10.18 -5.85 2.80
CA ILE A 283 9.94 -4.60 3.51
C ILE A 283 10.88 -3.48 3.03
N GLN A 284 12.13 -3.80 2.73
CA GLN A 284 13.12 -2.83 2.28
C GLN A 284 12.80 -2.22 0.90
N ARG A 285 12.02 -2.92 0.05
CA ARG A 285 11.64 -2.44 -1.29
C ARG A 285 10.45 -1.49 -1.30
N ARG A 286 9.75 -1.36 -0.20
CA ARG A 286 8.64 -0.39 -0.13
C ARG A 286 9.16 1.03 0.15
N PRO A 287 8.46 2.08 -0.31
CA PRO A 287 8.78 3.46 0.06
C PRO A 287 8.65 3.68 1.58
N LYS A 288 9.37 4.68 2.09
CA LYS A 288 9.34 5.07 3.50
C LYS A 288 9.20 6.59 3.57
N PRO A 289 8.08 7.12 4.05
CA PRO A 289 6.87 6.43 4.49
C PRO A 289 6.05 5.82 3.34
N SER A 290 5.07 4.97 3.68
CA SER A 290 4.11 4.39 2.74
C SER A 290 2.68 4.66 3.23
N PHE A 291 2.40 5.91 3.61
CA PHE A 291 1.08 6.32 4.04
C PHE A 291 0.04 6.16 2.95
N ALA A 292 -1.14 5.72 3.37
CA ALA A 292 -2.33 5.78 2.55
C ALA A 292 -2.85 7.24 2.49
N ALA A 293 -3.02 7.75 1.27
CA ALA A 293 -3.47 9.11 1.02
C ALA A 293 -4.61 9.12 -0.03
N PRO A 294 -5.47 10.16 -0.04
CA PRO A 294 -6.41 10.37 -1.14
C PRO A 294 -5.68 10.49 -2.49
N LEU A 295 -6.29 9.97 -3.56
CA LEU A 295 -5.69 10.00 -4.89
C LEU A 295 -5.48 11.44 -5.36
N ASN A 296 -4.23 11.81 -5.65
CA ASN A 296 -3.89 13.10 -6.24
C ASN A 296 -3.94 13.06 -7.78
N ALA A 297 -3.83 14.22 -8.42
CA ALA A 297 -3.92 14.38 -9.87
C ALA A 297 -2.88 13.52 -10.62
N LYS A 298 -1.66 13.40 -10.08
CA LYS A 298 -0.61 12.58 -10.69
C LYS A 298 -0.97 11.09 -10.68
N VAL A 299 -1.43 10.57 -9.55
CA VAL A 299 -1.80 9.16 -9.42
C VAL A 299 -3.00 8.83 -10.30
N ILE A 300 -3.99 9.73 -10.39
CA ILE A 300 -5.14 9.58 -11.30
C ILE A 300 -4.66 9.56 -12.76
N ALA A 301 -3.73 10.43 -13.14
CA ALA A 301 -3.18 10.48 -14.49
C ALA A 301 -2.37 9.22 -14.84
N ASP A 302 -1.52 8.74 -13.93
CA ASP A 302 -0.75 7.50 -14.13
C ASP A 302 -1.70 6.30 -14.29
N GLN A 303 -2.74 6.22 -13.46
CA GLN A 303 -3.74 5.15 -13.52
C GLN A 303 -4.58 5.23 -14.82
N GLN A 304 -4.90 6.45 -15.27
CA GLN A 304 -5.56 6.65 -16.56
C GLN A 304 -4.66 6.24 -17.73
N GLN A 305 -3.36 6.53 -17.66
CA GLN A 305 -2.41 6.09 -18.69
C GLN A 305 -2.34 4.56 -18.80
N LEU A 306 -2.35 3.85 -17.65
CA LEU A 306 -2.45 2.39 -17.62
C LEU A 306 -3.73 1.91 -18.32
N ALA A 307 -4.88 2.50 -17.98
CA ALA A 307 -6.17 2.16 -18.57
C ALA A 307 -6.19 2.41 -20.09
N ASN A 308 -5.69 3.56 -20.54
CA ASN A 308 -5.59 3.90 -21.95
C ASN A 308 -4.72 2.88 -22.71
N ARG A 309 -3.55 2.52 -22.14
CA ARG A 309 -2.66 1.55 -22.75
C ARG A 309 -3.33 0.18 -22.92
N PHE A 310 -4.12 -0.25 -21.93
CA PHE A 310 -4.82 -1.52 -22.02
C PHE A 310 -5.99 -1.49 -23.02
N ALA A 311 -6.65 -0.35 -23.16
CA ALA A 311 -7.68 -0.15 -24.19
C ALA A 311 -7.06 -0.16 -25.61
N GLU A 312 -5.95 0.55 -25.82
CA GLU A 312 -5.21 0.58 -27.10
C GLU A 312 -4.77 -0.82 -27.57
N LEU A 313 -4.40 -1.68 -26.63
CA LEU A 313 -3.97 -3.05 -26.90
C LEU A 313 -5.13 -4.07 -26.91
N ASN A 314 -6.39 -3.60 -26.79
CA ASN A 314 -7.57 -4.46 -26.65
C ASN A 314 -7.46 -5.48 -25.51
N ILE A 315 -6.69 -5.16 -24.46
CA ILE A 315 -6.55 -5.98 -23.25
C ILE A 315 -7.78 -5.82 -22.35
N ILE A 316 -8.38 -4.64 -22.35
CA ILE A 316 -9.70 -4.36 -21.76
C ILE A 316 -10.71 -4.06 -22.87
N PRO A 317 -12.02 -4.38 -22.66
CA PRO A 317 -13.02 -4.35 -23.73
C PRO A 317 -13.42 -2.92 -24.16
N LYS A 318 -13.14 -1.91 -23.35
CA LYS A 318 -13.51 -0.52 -23.61
C LYS A 318 -12.65 0.47 -22.84
N PRO A 319 -12.49 1.73 -23.31
CA PRO A 319 -11.92 2.80 -22.52
C PRO A 319 -12.73 3.07 -21.25
N ILE A 320 -12.04 3.50 -20.20
CA ILE A 320 -12.64 3.88 -18.92
C ILE A 320 -12.10 5.23 -18.46
N ASN A 321 -12.85 5.88 -17.56
CA ASN A 321 -12.42 7.11 -16.89
C ASN A 321 -12.18 6.80 -15.39
N ILE A 322 -10.93 6.81 -14.96
CA ILE A 322 -10.54 6.52 -13.59
C ILE A 322 -11.17 7.50 -12.60
N LYS A 323 -11.26 8.78 -12.96
CA LYS A 323 -11.77 9.84 -12.07
C LYS A 323 -13.19 9.57 -11.58
N LEU A 324 -14.01 8.88 -12.38
CA LEU A 324 -15.41 8.55 -12.02
C LEU A 324 -15.51 7.56 -10.84
N ALA A 325 -14.45 6.82 -10.55
CA ALA A 325 -14.41 5.86 -9.45
C ALA A 325 -13.57 6.36 -8.26
N VAL A 326 -13.14 7.61 -8.25
CA VAL A 326 -12.39 8.16 -7.11
C VAL A 326 -13.35 8.69 -6.06
N TRP A 327 -13.24 8.18 -4.83
CA TRP A 327 -13.97 8.70 -3.69
C TRP A 327 -13.44 10.08 -3.28
N THR A 328 -14.34 11.02 -3.07
CA THR A 328 -14.01 12.43 -2.78
C THR A 328 -14.24 12.81 -1.32
N GLY A 329 -14.52 11.83 -0.44
CA GLY A 329 -14.76 12.11 1.00
C GLY A 329 -16.17 12.60 1.32
N LYS A 330 -17.12 12.51 0.38
CA LYS A 330 -18.52 12.95 0.54
C LYS A 330 -19.46 11.77 0.40
#